data_4175c87ea9626e718de20104615621c7
#
_entry.id   4175c87ea9626e718de20104615621c7
#
_cell.length_a   1.000
_cell.length_b   1.000
_cell.length_c   1.000
_cell.angle_alpha   90.00
_cell.angle_beta   90.00
_cell.angle_gamma   90.00
#
_symmetry.space_group_name_H-M   'P 1'
#
loop_
_entity.id
_entity.type
_entity.pdbx_description
1 polymer ?
#
loop_
_entity_poly.entity_id
_entity_poly.type
_entity_poly.pdbx_seq_one_letter_code
_entity_poly.pdbx_strand_id
1 'polypeptide(L)'
;MTHSIRFKFLLFISAILAILLIILNTYPIISSRDTVFQEKRNALSGQASVVSSALGGLDRLSQEGVADVFRFLDLSSIDRIVVIDSRGKVVYDDGQTPPDLQDLLTALTGKSVFRSDFSNSIFTSSIAVPVGTQAAMIGAVALFNYDTERADILLSVQHRIAILSLVIGLLVLLIASAFSWIVFHRLSDLTRSMNIVAAGDYSYRHEITGNDEITELGEEFNALTARLESTETQRQRFVSDASHELKTPLASIRLLSDSILQAEQMDSRTMREFVADIRGEAGRLQRTTEKLLELSRLDDNISPVPDPVDLKQVALDTLHGLLPLARERHVTLESELDDGCVVMANEDDMTQVVYNLVENAIKYNVPDGRVTLRLTQNQDTVEFTVEDTGIGIPQEDYLNIFTRFYRVDKARSRASGGSGLGLSIVHDAVTAHGGSIHVGNNKPRGSIFIVSFPRPTSEETGI
;
A
#
# COMPACT_ATOMS: atom_id res chain seq x y z
N MET A 1 8.68 16.04 19.94
CA MET A 1 7.27 15.58 19.79
C MET A 1 6.90 15.68 18.32
N THR A 2 7.36 14.75 17.56
CA THR A 2 7.20 14.74 16.10
C THR A 2 5.82 14.20 15.76
N HIS A 3 5.07 15.06 15.37
CA HIS A 3 3.86 15.12 14.56
C HIS A 3 3.31 13.75 14.12
N SER A 4 2.58 13.11 15.04
CA SER A 4 1.72 11.98 14.71
C SER A 4 0.89 12.38 13.48
N ILE A 5 0.78 11.48 12.49
CA ILE A 5 -0.07 11.65 11.30
C ILE A 5 -1.48 12.07 11.72
N ARG A 6 -1.97 11.54 12.85
CA ARG A 6 -3.22 11.90 13.50
C ARG A 6 -3.31 13.41 13.79
N PHE A 7 -2.26 14.01 14.35
CA PHE A 7 -2.22 15.45 14.63
C PHE A 7 -2.22 16.28 13.34
N LYS A 8 -1.45 15.87 12.33
CA LYS A 8 -1.43 16.54 11.02
C LYS A 8 -2.79 16.49 10.33
N PHE A 9 -3.48 15.36 10.40
CA PHE A 9 -4.81 15.17 9.85
C PHE A 9 -5.85 16.11 10.52
N LEU A 10 -5.87 16.15 11.87
CA LEU A 10 -6.76 17.03 12.61
C LEU A 10 -6.46 18.50 12.34
N LEU A 11 -5.18 18.88 12.25
CA LEU A 11 -4.77 20.23 11.93
C LEU A 11 -5.21 20.64 10.51
N PHE A 12 -5.08 19.75 9.55
CA PHE A 12 -5.52 19.98 8.17
C PHE A 12 -7.04 20.20 8.08
N ILE A 13 -7.83 19.33 8.73
CA ILE A 13 -9.30 19.50 8.79
C ILE A 13 -9.67 20.80 9.50
N SER A 14 -9.00 21.12 10.61
CA SER A 14 -9.26 22.37 11.34
C SER A 14 -8.97 23.60 10.50
N ALA A 15 -7.90 23.59 9.70
CA ALA A 15 -7.56 24.71 8.81
C ALA A 15 -8.61 24.90 7.69
N ILE A 16 -9.05 23.81 7.05
CA ILE A 16 -10.11 23.86 6.04
C ILE A 16 -11.41 24.39 6.66
N LEU A 17 -11.78 23.89 7.82
CA LEU A 17 -12.99 24.31 8.53
C LEU A 17 -12.92 25.79 8.89
N ALA A 18 -11.79 26.28 9.39
CA ALA A 18 -11.59 27.68 9.70
C ALA A 18 -11.78 28.59 8.47
N ILE A 19 -11.19 28.22 7.34
CA ILE A 19 -11.36 28.95 6.07
C ILE A 19 -12.83 28.97 5.64
N LEU A 20 -13.51 27.82 5.69
CA LEU A 20 -14.92 27.71 5.34
C LEU A 20 -15.80 28.59 6.24
N LEU A 21 -15.56 28.56 7.55
CA LEU A 21 -16.29 29.39 8.52
C LEU A 21 -16.07 30.89 8.29
N ILE A 22 -14.85 31.32 7.97
CA ILE A 22 -14.54 32.71 7.62
C ILE A 22 -15.36 33.11 6.38
N ILE A 23 -15.34 32.34 5.32
CA ILE A 23 -16.08 32.62 4.10
C ILE A 23 -17.59 32.68 4.37
N LEU A 24 -18.13 31.71 5.12
CA LEU A 24 -19.56 31.66 5.44
C LEU A 24 -20.03 32.86 6.26
N ASN A 25 -19.19 33.40 7.14
CA ASN A 25 -19.54 34.52 7.99
C ASN A 25 -19.26 35.90 7.36
N THR A 26 -18.35 36.00 6.37
CA THR A 26 -18.00 37.27 5.74
C THR A 26 -18.75 37.54 4.43
N TYR A 27 -18.86 36.52 3.56
CA TYR A 27 -19.45 36.71 2.23
C TYR A 27 -20.92 37.18 2.24
N PRO A 28 -21.84 36.57 3.04
CA PRO A 28 -23.23 37.00 3.06
C PRO A 28 -23.40 38.46 3.51
N ILE A 29 -22.55 38.93 4.43
CA ILE A 29 -22.59 40.30 4.93
C ILE A 29 -22.23 41.30 3.83
N ILE A 30 -21.11 41.02 3.14
CA ILE A 30 -20.65 41.90 2.06
C ILE A 30 -21.71 41.95 0.94
N SER A 31 -22.21 40.78 0.51
CA SER A 31 -23.22 40.68 -0.54
C SER A 31 -24.54 41.34 -0.18
N SER A 32 -25.02 41.15 1.05
CA SER A 32 -26.27 41.79 1.52
C SER A 32 -26.12 43.31 1.62
N ARG A 33 -24.97 43.81 2.12
CA ARG A 33 -24.70 45.25 2.20
C ARG A 33 -24.70 45.88 0.80
N ASP A 34 -24.04 45.28 -0.15
CA ASP A 34 -23.99 45.77 -1.53
C ASP A 34 -25.38 45.83 -2.18
N THR A 35 -26.21 44.81 -1.93
CA THR A 35 -27.60 44.77 -2.40
C THR A 35 -28.42 45.89 -1.80
N VAL A 36 -28.33 46.15 -0.46
CA VAL A 36 -29.02 47.22 0.21
C VAL A 36 -28.57 48.60 -0.34
N PHE A 37 -27.29 48.80 -0.57
CA PHE A 37 -26.77 50.03 -1.15
C PHE A 37 -27.29 50.31 -2.55
N GLN A 38 -27.36 49.30 -3.40
CA GLN A 38 -27.93 49.44 -4.77
C GLN A 38 -29.43 49.78 -4.74
N GLU A 39 -30.20 49.11 -3.87
CA GLU A 39 -31.62 49.39 -3.70
C GLU A 39 -31.87 50.82 -3.23
N LYS A 40 -31.10 51.25 -2.19
CA LYS A 40 -31.16 52.60 -1.66
C LYS A 40 -30.78 53.68 -2.70
N ARG A 41 -29.73 53.41 -3.49
CA ARG A 41 -29.35 54.30 -4.59
C ARG A 41 -30.48 54.50 -5.58
N ASN A 42 -31.13 53.43 -6.02
CA ASN A 42 -32.21 53.49 -6.98
C ASN A 42 -33.42 54.22 -6.42
N ALA A 43 -33.81 53.93 -5.17
CA ALA A 43 -34.94 54.60 -4.51
C ALA A 43 -34.71 56.09 -4.29
N LEU A 44 -33.56 56.48 -3.71
CA LEU A 44 -33.22 57.87 -3.47
C LEU A 44 -33.00 58.64 -4.79
N SER A 45 -32.43 58.05 -5.83
CA SER A 45 -32.27 58.67 -7.12
C SER A 45 -33.62 59.00 -7.77
N GLY A 46 -34.60 58.08 -7.69
CA GLY A 46 -35.97 58.32 -8.15
C GLY A 46 -36.64 59.51 -7.41
N GLN A 47 -36.56 59.48 -6.05
CA GLN A 47 -37.12 60.56 -5.22
C GLN A 47 -36.43 61.92 -5.46
N ALA A 48 -35.10 61.91 -5.57
CA ALA A 48 -34.29 63.09 -5.78
C ALA A 48 -34.62 63.73 -7.14
N SER A 49 -34.87 62.90 -8.18
CA SER A 49 -35.31 63.39 -9.50
C SER A 49 -36.70 64.10 -9.44
N VAL A 50 -37.66 63.52 -8.70
CA VAL A 50 -38.97 64.11 -8.50
C VAL A 50 -38.84 65.45 -7.76
N VAL A 51 -38.10 65.47 -6.63
CA VAL A 51 -37.89 66.70 -5.82
C VAL A 51 -37.15 67.77 -6.63
N SER A 52 -36.09 67.39 -7.36
CA SER A 52 -35.36 68.35 -8.24
C SER A 52 -36.22 68.90 -9.33
N SER A 53 -37.07 68.10 -9.97
CA SER A 53 -37.99 68.55 -11.02
C SER A 53 -39.05 69.53 -10.46
N ALA A 54 -39.61 69.23 -9.30
CA ALA A 54 -40.61 70.09 -8.63
C ALA A 54 -40.00 71.45 -8.21
N LEU A 55 -38.80 71.45 -7.63
CA LEU A 55 -38.08 72.66 -7.29
C LEU A 55 -37.61 73.47 -8.50
N GLY A 56 -37.34 72.79 -9.65
CA GLY A 56 -36.91 73.40 -10.90
C GLY A 56 -37.97 74.26 -11.54
N GLY A 57 -39.23 74.15 -11.16
CA GLY A 57 -40.33 75.07 -11.54
C GLY A 57 -40.33 76.42 -10.85
N LEU A 58 -39.45 76.67 -9.91
CA LEU A 58 -39.32 77.96 -9.21
C LEU A 58 -38.30 78.86 -9.91
N ASP A 59 -38.58 80.16 -10.00
CA ASP A 59 -37.62 81.13 -10.57
C ASP A 59 -36.36 81.32 -9.69
N ARG A 60 -36.48 81.08 -8.40
CA ARG A 60 -35.42 81.11 -7.38
C ARG A 60 -35.81 80.23 -6.17
N LEU A 61 -34.80 79.64 -5.51
CA LEU A 61 -35.03 78.90 -4.25
C LEU A 61 -35.14 79.91 -3.11
N SER A 62 -36.30 79.93 -2.40
CA SER A 62 -36.53 80.58 -1.18
C SER A 62 -37.13 79.64 -0.17
N GLN A 63 -36.99 79.95 1.12
CA GLN A 63 -37.46 79.12 2.23
C GLN A 63 -38.97 78.82 2.11
N GLU A 64 -39.77 79.87 1.83
CA GLU A 64 -41.23 79.70 1.64
C GLU A 64 -41.57 78.90 0.39
N GLY A 65 -40.95 79.19 -0.73
CA GLY A 65 -41.22 78.48 -1.99
C GLY A 65 -40.85 77.00 -1.95
N VAL A 66 -39.73 76.65 -1.32
CA VAL A 66 -39.32 75.28 -1.07
C VAL A 66 -40.27 74.54 -0.12
N ALA A 67 -40.69 75.17 0.95
CA ALA A 67 -41.65 74.58 1.90
C ALA A 67 -43.03 74.37 1.27
N ASP A 68 -43.50 75.23 0.40
CA ASP A 68 -44.75 75.02 -0.34
C ASP A 68 -44.69 73.85 -1.32
N VAL A 69 -43.61 73.70 -2.06
CA VAL A 69 -43.40 72.54 -2.90
C VAL A 69 -43.41 71.24 -2.13
N PHE A 70 -42.76 71.20 -0.98
CA PHE A 70 -42.67 70.01 -0.14
C PHE A 70 -43.98 69.55 0.50
N ARG A 71 -44.96 70.47 0.66
CA ARG A 71 -46.33 70.15 1.13
C ARG A 71 -47.08 69.21 0.16
N PHE A 72 -46.73 69.25 -1.10
CA PHE A 72 -47.39 68.44 -2.15
C PHE A 72 -46.64 67.17 -2.52
N LEU A 73 -45.47 66.88 -1.96
CA LEU A 73 -44.68 65.72 -2.21
C LEU A 73 -44.75 64.72 -1.02
N ASP A 74 -44.85 63.44 -1.34
CA ASP A 74 -44.71 62.40 -0.33
C ASP A 74 -43.20 62.20 -0.04
N LEU A 75 -42.77 62.72 1.06
CA LEU A 75 -41.40 62.70 1.53
C LEU A 75 -41.23 61.81 2.79
N SER A 76 -42.23 60.98 3.11
CA SER A 76 -42.28 60.17 4.35
C SER A 76 -41.12 59.18 4.48
N SER A 77 -40.47 58.82 3.42
CA SER A 77 -39.32 57.90 3.42
C SER A 77 -37.96 58.62 3.45
N ILE A 78 -37.95 59.96 3.57
CA ILE A 78 -36.76 60.78 3.65
C ILE A 78 -36.66 61.35 5.04
N ASP A 79 -35.54 61.13 5.72
CA ASP A 79 -35.33 61.52 7.14
C ASP A 79 -34.78 62.92 7.23
N ARG A 80 -34.12 63.45 6.19
CA ARG A 80 -33.64 64.84 6.15
C ARG A 80 -33.50 65.31 4.71
N ILE A 81 -33.85 66.59 4.53
CA ILE A 81 -33.74 67.31 3.27
C ILE A 81 -32.96 68.60 3.47
N VAL A 82 -31.96 68.80 2.60
CA VAL A 82 -31.16 70.05 2.64
C VAL A 82 -31.21 70.68 1.24
N VAL A 83 -31.58 71.93 1.12
CA VAL A 83 -31.60 72.64 -0.17
C VAL A 83 -30.68 73.86 -0.05
N ILE A 84 -29.83 74.04 -1.05
CA ILE A 84 -28.95 75.19 -1.21
C ILE A 84 -29.29 76.00 -2.48
N ASP A 85 -29.07 77.30 -2.43
CA ASP A 85 -29.18 78.15 -3.58
C ASP A 85 -27.96 78.06 -4.53
N SER A 86 -27.98 78.76 -5.65
CA SER A 86 -26.87 78.81 -6.63
C SER A 86 -25.56 79.41 -6.07
N ARG A 87 -25.60 80.04 -4.89
CA ARG A 87 -24.44 80.61 -4.19
C ARG A 87 -23.92 79.65 -3.10
N GLY A 88 -24.53 78.50 -2.89
CA GLY A 88 -24.17 77.55 -1.86
C GLY A 88 -24.72 77.86 -0.50
N LYS A 89 -25.65 78.86 -0.34
CA LYS A 89 -26.28 79.16 0.90
C LYS A 89 -27.45 78.25 1.21
N VAL A 90 -27.52 77.64 2.40
CA VAL A 90 -28.65 76.82 2.82
C VAL A 90 -29.92 77.61 2.86
N VAL A 91 -30.91 77.18 2.08
CA VAL A 91 -32.26 77.78 1.96
C VAL A 91 -33.27 77.01 2.81
N TYR A 92 -33.13 75.70 2.87
CA TYR A 92 -33.98 74.84 3.68
C TYR A 92 -33.15 73.69 4.27
N ASP A 93 -33.41 73.37 5.54
CA ASP A 93 -32.84 72.25 6.27
C ASP A 93 -33.78 71.86 7.39
N ASP A 94 -34.27 70.63 7.39
CA ASP A 94 -35.12 70.11 8.48
C ASP A 94 -34.34 69.35 9.54
N GLY A 95 -33.00 69.26 9.39
CA GLY A 95 -32.13 68.62 10.38
C GLY A 95 -31.71 69.48 11.51
N GLN A 96 -31.29 68.86 12.61
CA GLN A 96 -30.87 69.60 13.86
C GLN A 96 -29.37 69.95 13.88
N THR A 97 -28.56 69.32 13.00
CA THR A 97 -27.10 69.50 12.94
C THR A 97 -26.70 70.20 11.66
N PRO A 98 -25.60 71.01 11.65
CA PRO A 98 -25.13 71.62 10.41
C PRO A 98 -24.88 70.55 9.30
N PRO A 99 -25.39 70.80 8.09
CA PRO A 99 -25.22 69.87 6.96
C PRO A 99 -23.78 69.85 6.45
N ASP A 100 -23.29 68.70 6.05
CA ASP A 100 -22.10 68.62 5.20
C ASP A 100 -22.47 69.08 3.79
N LEU A 101 -21.90 70.19 3.36
CA LEU A 101 -22.21 70.85 2.10
C LEU A 101 -21.37 70.33 0.94
N GLN A 102 -20.40 69.46 1.18
CA GLN A 102 -19.46 69.02 0.15
C GLN A 102 -20.15 68.36 -1.06
N ASP A 103 -21.10 67.45 -0.83
CA ASP A 103 -21.85 66.78 -1.89
C ASP A 103 -22.83 67.73 -2.59
N LEU A 104 -23.46 68.63 -1.86
CA LEU A 104 -24.33 69.67 -2.42
C LEU A 104 -23.57 70.65 -3.31
N LEU A 105 -22.40 71.10 -2.90
CA LEU A 105 -21.52 71.94 -3.69
C LEU A 105 -21.05 71.28 -4.94
N THR A 106 -20.79 69.96 -4.85
CA THR A 106 -20.48 69.16 -6.04
C THR A 106 -21.70 69.08 -6.99
N ALA A 107 -22.91 68.96 -6.44
CA ALA A 107 -24.13 68.92 -7.22
C ALA A 107 -24.38 70.22 -7.98
N LEU A 108 -23.98 71.40 -7.47
CA LEU A 108 -24.02 72.67 -8.18
C LEU A 108 -23.18 72.64 -9.50
N THR A 109 -22.22 71.72 -9.67
CA THR A 109 -21.48 71.56 -10.92
C THR A 109 -22.25 70.78 -11.98
N GLY A 110 -23.49 70.36 -11.69
CA GLY A 110 -24.35 69.59 -12.60
C GLY A 110 -24.21 68.10 -12.45
N LYS A 111 -23.48 67.55 -11.44
CA LYS A 111 -23.26 66.13 -11.21
C LYS A 111 -24.06 65.66 -10.00
N SER A 112 -24.79 64.55 -10.15
CA SER A 112 -25.41 63.88 -8.99
C SER A 112 -24.37 63.08 -8.20
N VAL A 113 -24.41 63.21 -6.87
CA VAL A 113 -23.50 62.49 -5.94
C VAL A 113 -24.35 61.62 -5.03
N PHE A 114 -24.08 60.30 -5.06
CA PHE A 114 -24.67 59.34 -4.14
C PHE A 114 -23.59 58.87 -3.16
N ARG A 115 -23.89 58.87 -1.87
CA ARG A 115 -23.04 58.34 -0.83
C ARG A 115 -23.86 57.40 0.04
N SER A 116 -23.29 56.25 0.39
CA SER A 116 -23.88 55.33 1.35
C SER A 116 -22.80 54.77 2.25
N ASP A 117 -23.08 54.70 3.53
CA ASP A 117 -22.19 54.15 4.55
C ASP A 117 -22.99 53.29 5.54
N PHE A 118 -22.28 52.34 6.14
CA PHE A 118 -22.81 51.52 7.24
C PHE A 118 -21.89 51.69 8.44
N SER A 119 -22.28 52.50 9.35
CA SER A 119 -21.56 52.82 10.58
C SER A 119 -22.50 52.91 11.78
N ASN A 120 -22.00 52.54 12.96
CA ASN A 120 -22.78 52.59 14.21
C ASN A 120 -24.14 51.86 14.14
N SER A 121 -24.21 50.76 13.39
CA SER A 121 -25.43 49.97 13.19
C SER A 121 -26.56 50.77 12.50
N ILE A 122 -26.22 51.70 11.63
CA ILE A 122 -27.16 52.48 10.83
C ILE A 122 -26.70 52.51 9.35
N PHE A 123 -27.61 52.27 8.44
CA PHE A 123 -27.38 52.59 7.04
C PHE A 123 -27.66 54.06 6.79
N THR A 124 -26.64 54.84 6.55
CA THR A 124 -26.75 56.24 6.15
C THR A 124 -26.59 56.35 4.64
N SER A 125 -27.63 56.76 3.96
CA SER A 125 -27.58 56.99 2.53
C SER A 125 -27.99 58.42 2.19
N SER A 126 -27.21 59.05 1.33
CA SER A 126 -27.52 60.43 0.84
C SER A 126 -27.37 60.53 -0.64
N ILE A 127 -28.17 61.36 -1.24
CA ILE A 127 -28.04 61.76 -2.65
C ILE A 127 -28.16 63.27 -2.77
N ALA A 128 -27.19 63.89 -3.44
CA ALA A 128 -27.26 65.30 -3.80
C ALA A 128 -27.44 65.43 -5.30
N VAL A 129 -28.44 66.18 -5.73
CA VAL A 129 -28.76 66.42 -7.15
C VAL A 129 -28.86 67.87 -7.45
N PRO A 130 -28.52 68.32 -8.68
CA PRO A 130 -28.71 69.69 -9.10
C PRO A 130 -30.18 70.00 -9.28
N VAL A 131 -30.56 71.26 -9.05
CA VAL A 131 -31.89 71.82 -9.30
C VAL A 131 -31.79 72.89 -10.40
N GLY A 132 -32.54 72.71 -11.49
CA GLY A 132 -32.48 73.52 -12.68
C GLY A 132 -31.80 72.84 -13.88
N THR A 133 -31.55 73.58 -14.93
CA THR A 133 -30.87 73.06 -16.15
C THR A 133 -29.40 73.49 -16.15
N GLN A 134 -28.56 72.83 -16.96
CA GLN A 134 -27.14 73.23 -17.10
C GLN A 134 -26.92 74.69 -17.47
N ALA A 135 -27.89 75.30 -18.17
CA ALA A 135 -27.82 76.72 -18.56
C ALA A 135 -28.35 77.66 -17.47
N ALA A 136 -29.20 77.17 -16.54
CA ALA A 136 -29.82 77.94 -15.52
C ALA A 136 -29.93 77.12 -14.20
N MET A 137 -28.79 76.97 -13.52
CA MET A 137 -28.71 76.27 -12.24
C MET A 137 -29.24 77.17 -11.14
N ILE A 138 -30.31 76.77 -10.46
CA ILE A 138 -30.92 77.55 -9.40
C ILE A 138 -30.50 77.10 -8.01
N GLY A 139 -29.96 75.88 -7.87
CA GLY A 139 -29.44 75.32 -6.61
C GLY A 139 -29.18 73.87 -6.66
N ALA A 140 -29.09 73.17 -5.50
CA ALA A 140 -28.99 71.72 -5.35
C ALA A 140 -29.80 71.29 -4.11
N VAL A 141 -30.26 70.02 -4.18
CA VAL A 141 -30.96 69.38 -3.06
C VAL A 141 -30.28 68.10 -2.66
N ALA A 142 -30.13 67.86 -1.36
CA ALA A 142 -29.68 66.58 -0.82
C ALA A 142 -30.79 65.91 0.01
N LEU A 143 -30.98 64.65 -0.23
CA LEU A 143 -31.90 63.79 0.50
C LEU A 143 -31.10 62.79 1.31
N PHE A 144 -31.44 62.61 2.57
CA PHE A 144 -30.80 61.68 3.52
C PHE A 144 -31.82 60.65 3.98
N ASN A 145 -31.39 59.40 4.07
CA ASN A 145 -32.16 58.33 4.70
C ASN A 145 -31.30 57.54 5.69
N TYR A 146 -31.82 57.39 6.92
CA TYR A 146 -31.19 56.68 8.03
C TYR A 146 -32.00 55.42 8.33
N ASP A 147 -31.51 54.26 7.89
CA ASP A 147 -32.24 52.98 7.98
C ASP A 147 -31.66 52.14 9.13
N THR A 148 -32.26 52.23 10.29
CA THR A 148 -31.93 51.43 11.48
C THR A 148 -32.58 50.07 11.43
N GLU A 149 -33.76 49.91 10.87
CA GLU A 149 -34.51 48.66 10.85
C GLU A 149 -33.78 47.60 9.98
N ARG A 150 -33.37 47.98 8.78
CA ARG A 150 -32.61 47.05 7.90
C ARG A 150 -31.23 46.75 8.48
N ALA A 151 -30.61 47.67 9.19
CA ALA A 151 -29.35 47.46 9.89
C ALA A 151 -29.50 46.38 10.99
N ASP A 152 -30.53 46.50 11.82
CA ASP A 152 -30.83 45.54 12.89
C ASP A 152 -31.16 44.14 12.33
N ILE A 153 -31.91 44.07 11.23
CA ILE A 153 -32.17 42.79 10.53
C ILE A 153 -30.86 42.16 10.07
N LEU A 154 -29.99 42.92 9.40
CA LEU A 154 -28.69 42.42 8.93
C LEU A 154 -27.85 41.87 10.08
N LEU A 155 -27.72 42.64 11.18
CA LEU A 155 -26.96 42.23 12.37
C LEU A 155 -27.53 40.98 13.04
N SER A 156 -28.89 40.88 13.12
CA SER A 156 -29.56 39.70 13.69
C SER A 156 -29.32 38.46 12.88
N VAL A 157 -29.40 38.55 11.55
CA VAL A 157 -29.10 37.44 10.63
C VAL A 157 -27.63 37.02 10.73
N GLN A 158 -26.71 38.00 10.78
CA GLN A 158 -25.29 37.72 10.99
C GLN A 158 -25.02 36.96 12.29
N HIS A 159 -25.63 37.41 13.41
CA HIS A 159 -25.49 36.74 14.69
C HIS A 159 -26.01 35.28 14.66
N ARG A 160 -27.16 35.04 14.03
CA ARG A 160 -27.70 33.68 13.86
C ARG A 160 -26.81 32.80 13.01
N ILE A 161 -26.26 33.32 11.90
CA ILE A 161 -25.31 32.60 11.05
C ILE A 161 -24.04 32.26 11.84
N ALA A 162 -23.51 33.20 12.63
CA ALA A 162 -22.33 32.99 13.44
C ALA A 162 -22.52 31.87 14.49
N ILE A 163 -23.66 31.88 15.20
CA ILE A 163 -23.98 30.81 16.15
C ILE A 163 -24.13 29.47 15.46
N LEU A 164 -24.89 29.40 14.36
CA LEU A 164 -25.12 28.16 13.61
C LEU A 164 -23.79 27.60 13.07
N SER A 165 -22.96 28.48 12.51
CA SER A 165 -21.65 28.06 11.98
C SER A 165 -20.70 27.58 13.09
N LEU A 166 -20.74 28.17 14.27
CA LEU A 166 -19.96 27.71 15.43
C LEU A 166 -20.40 26.31 15.88
N VAL A 167 -21.73 26.07 15.97
CA VAL A 167 -22.29 24.76 16.35
C VAL A 167 -21.90 23.69 15.33
N ILE A 168 -22.10 23.96 14.04
CA ILE A 168 -21.70 23.05 12.96
C ILE A 168 -20.20 22.80 12.99
N GLY A 169 -19.38 23.82 13.17
CA GLY A 169 -17.94 23.71 13.26
C GLY A 169 -17.49 22.79 14.40
N LEU A 170 -18.09 22.94 15.58
CA LEU A 170 -17.82 22.07 16.73
C LEU A 170 -18.22 20.62 16.46
N LEU A 171 -19.39 20.39 15.84
CA LEU A 171 -19.87 19.07 15.49
C LEU A 171 -18.93 18.36 14.49
N VAL A 172 -18.50 19.09 13.46
CA VAL A 172 -17.55 18.54 12.46
C VAL A 172 -16.21 18.16 13.12
N LEU A 173 -15.69 19.00 14.02
CA LEU A 173 -14.46 18.69 14.76
C LEU A 173 -14.60 17.46 15.66
N LEU A 174 -15.75 17.28 16.32
CA LEU A 174 -16.02 16.10 17.14
C LEU A 174 -16.07 14.82 16.28
N ILE A 175 -16.80 14.86 15.16
CA ILE A 175 -16.89 13.72 14.23
C ILE A 175 -15.51 13.39 13.65
N ALA A 176 -14.76 14.39 13.19
CA ALA A 176 -13.42 14.19 12.64
C ALA A 176 -12.44 13.62 13.69
N SER A 177 -12.56 14.05 14.94
CA SER A 177 -11.74 13.54 16.05
C SER A 177 -12.07 12.08 16.36
N ALA A 178 -13.37 11.73 16.41
CA ALA A 178 -13.82 10.35 16.65
C ALA A 178 -13.37 9.41 15.52
N PHE A 179 -13.60 9.81 14.27
CA PHE A 179 -13.14 9.04 13.09
C PHE A 179 -11.63 8.86 13.08
N SER A 180 -10.89 9.95 13.30
CA SER A 180 -9.43 9.90 13.43
C SER A 180 -8.98 8.93 14.52
N TRP A 181 -9.65 8.92 15.68
CA TRP A 181 -9.30 8.01 16.78
C TRP A 181 -9.49 6.55 16.37
N ILE A 182 -10.62 6.20 15.74
CA ILE A 182 -10.94 4.83 15.31
C ILE A 182 -9.89 4.32 14.30
N VAL A 183 -9.64 5.08 13.24
CA VAL A 183 -8.73 4.67 12.16
C VAL A 183 -7.30 4.53 12.66
N PHE A 184 -6.78 5.54 13.35
CA PHE A 184 -5.38 5.52 13.80
C PHE A 184 -5.14 4.56 14.98
N HIS A 185 -6.17 4.18 15.74
CA HIS A 185 -6.03 3.15 16.76
C HIS A 185 -5.76 1.78 16.11
N ARG A 186 -6.59 1.39 15.13
CA ARG A 186 -6.42 0.14 14.39
C ARG A 186 -5.07 0.06 13.66
N LEU A 187 -4.63 1.15 13.03
CA LEU A 187 -3.33 1.20 12.38
C LEU A 187 -2.16 1.08 13.36
N SER A 188 -2.30 1.67 14.56
CA SER A 188 -1.30 1.54 15.64
C SER A 188 -1.21 0.10 16.16
N ASP A 189 -2.34 -0.61 16.27
CA ASP A 189 -2.38 -2.01 16.70
C ASP A 189 -1.71 -2.92 15.66
N LEU A 190 -1.99 -2.69 14.37
CA LEU A 190 -1.29 -3.42 13.29
C LEU A 190 0.21 -3.15 13.32
N THR A 191 0.64 -1.89 13.49
CA THR A 191 2.06 -1.54 13.62
C THR A 191 2.71 -2.22 14.84
N ARG A 192 1.98 -2.34 15.94
CA ARG A 192 2.45 -3.08 17.13
C ARG A 192 2.64 -4.55 16.82
N SER A 193 1.68 -5.18 16.11
CA SER A 193 1.77 -6.57 15.66
C SER A 193 3.00 -6.79 14.77
N MET A 194 3.25 -5.87 13.82
CA MET A 194 4.46 -5.90 12.98
C MET A 194 5.75 -5.87 13.81
N ASN A 195 5.81 -5.03 14.84
CA ASN A 195 6.99 -4.95 15.71
C ASN A 195 7.22 -6.22 16.53
N ILE A 196 6.16 -6.93 16.95
CA ILE A 196 6.27 -8.21 17.65
C ILE A 196 6.87 -9.26 16.72
N VAL A 197 6.35 -9.36 15.49
CA VAL A 197 6.86 -10.28 14.47
C VAL A 197 8.30 -9.93 14.08
N ALA A 198 8.62 -8.64 13.91
CA ALA A 198 9.98 -8.18 13.64
C ALA A 198 10.98 -8.50 14.78
N ALA A 199 10.51 -8.63 16.02
CA ALA A 199 11.31 -9.07 17.15
C ALA A 199 11.54 -10.59 17.18
N GLY A 200 10.97 -11.36 16.24
CA GLY A 200 11.19 -12.79 16.06
C GLY A 200 10.03 -13.69 16.52
N ASP A 201 8.93 -13.14 17.01
CA ASP A 201 7.74 -13.92 17.34
C ASP A 201 6.86 -14.10 16.11
N TYR A 202 7.20 -15.04 15.26
CA TYR A 202 6.46 -15.36 14.03
C TYR A 202 5.15 -16.13 14.30
N SER A 203 4.89 -16.56 15.55
CA SER A 203 3.63 -17.22 15.92
C SER A 203 2.50 -16.23 16.17
N TYR A 204 2.85 -14.95 16.37
CA TYR A 204 1.87 -13.90 16.62
C TYR A 204 0.95 -13.67 15.41
N ARG A 205 -0.34 -13.44 15.68
CA ARG A 205 -1.33 -13.07 14.67
C ARG A 205 -2.03 -11.79 15.07
N HIS A 206 -2.23 -10.90 14.12
CA HIS A 206 -3.05 -9.71 14.29
C HIS A 206 -4.53 -10.09 14.35
N GLU A 207 -5.26 -9.53 15.31
CA GLU A 207 -6.70 -9.74 15.43
C GLU A 207 -7.44 -8.98 14.33
N ILE A 208 -8.17 -9.69 13.48
CA ILE A 208 -8.90 -9.14 12.35
C ILE A 208 -10.21 -8.54 12.85
N THR A 209 -10.40 -7.23 12.65
CA THR A 209 -11.62 -6.51 13.06
C THR A 209 -12.07 -5.54 11.97
N GLY A 210 -13.36 -5.56 11.61
CA GLY A 210 -13.93 -4.69 10.58
C GLY A 210 -14.07 -5.37 9.23
N ASN A 211 -14.32 -4.58 8.17
CA ASN A 211 -14.49 -5.06 6.80
C ASN A 211 -14.13 -3.93 5.81
N ASP A 212 -12.91 -3.43 5.93
CA ASP A 212 -12.33 -2.33 5.17
C ASP A 212 -10.90 -2.66 4.74
N GLU A 213 -10.22 -1.74 4.07
CA GLU A 213 -8.85 -1.90 3.56
C GLU A 213 -7.82 -2.17 4.68
N ILE A 214 -8.10 -1.73 5.91
CA ILE A 214 -7.24 -2.03 7.06
C ILE A 214 -7.40 -3.50 7.47
N THR A 215 -8.59 -4.05 7.33
CA THR A 215 -8.85 -5.48 7.55
C THR A 215 -8.08 -6.33 6.54
N GLU A 216 -8.17 -6.02 5.25
CA GLU A 216 -7.43 -6.68 4.17
C GLU A 216 -5.91 -6.65 4.43
N LEU A 217 -5.37 -5.50 4.84
CA LEU A 217 -3.97 -5.37 5.20
C LEU A 217 -3.58 -6.25 6.40
N GLY A 218 -4.49 -6.42 7.37
CA GLY A 218 -4.31 -7.33 8.51
C GLY A 218 -4.28 -8.80 8.10
N GLU A 219 -5.13 -9.19 7.15
CA GLU A 219 -5.17 -10.55 6.59
C GLU A 219 -3.88 -10.87 5.83
N GLU A 220 -3.44 -9.96 4.96
CA GLU A 220 -2.18 -10.12 4.22
C GLU A 220 -0.96 -10.18 5.16
N PHE A 221 -0.96 -9.36 6.21
CA PHE A 221 0.06 -9.44 7.26
C PHE A 221 0.09 -10.81 7.94
N ASN A 222 -1.09 -11.37 8.31
CA ASN A 222 -1.17 -12.69 8.91
C ASN A 222 -0.72 -13.81 7.95
N ALA A 223 -1.05 -13.70 6.67
CA ALA A 223 -0.60 -14.65 5.64
C ALA A 223 0.93 -14.61 5.48
N LEU A 224 1.52 -13.42 5.43
CA LEU A 224 2.98 -13.25 5.38
C LEU A 224 3.66 -13.83 6.65
N THR A 225 3.11 -13.56 7.81
CA THR A 225 3.63 -14.07 9.09
C THR A 225 3.58 -15.60 9.15
N ALA A 226 2.51 -16.22 8.62
CA ALA A 226 2.41 -17.67 8.55
C ALA A 226 3.49 -18.29 7.63
N ARG A 227 3.81 -17.63 6.53
CA ARG A 227 4.92 -18.05 5.64
C ARG A 227 6.28 -17.93 6.35
N LEU A 228 6.51 -16.82 7.05
CA LEU A 228 7.75 -16.62 7.84
C LEU A 228 7.91 -17.67 8.94
N GLU A 229 6.84 -17.99 9.68
CA GLU A 229 6.84 -19.03 10.72
C GLU A 229 7.18 -20.41 10.12
N SER A 230 6.57 -20.76 8.99
CA SER A 230 6.85 -22.01 8.28
C SER A 230 8.32 -22.09 7.85
N THR A 231 8.83 -21.02 7.22
CA THR A 231 10.22 -20.95 6.76
C THR A 231 11.21 -21.06 7.93
N GLU A 232 10.98 -20.34 9.02
CA GLU A 232 11.85 -20.39 10.21
C GLU A 232 11.81 -21.76 10.87
N THR A 233 10.64 -22.39 10.97
CA THR A 233 10.48 -23.75 11.48
C THR A 233 11.24 -24.76 10.61
N GLN A 234 11.16 -24.65 9.28
CA GLN A 234 11.92 -25.49 8.37
C GLN A 234 13.44 -25.28 8.54
N ARG A 235 13.88 -24.03 8.65
CA ARG A 235 15.29 -23.68 8.89
C ARG A 235 15.82 -24.27 10.20
N GLN A 236 15.05 -24.15 11.29
CA GLN A 236 15.43 -24.71 12.60
C GLN A 236 15.51 -26.23 12.55
N ARG A 237 14.56 -26.92 11.90
CA ARG A 237 14.61 -28.37 11.71
C ARG A 237 15.84 -28.77 10.92
N PHE A 238 16.12 -28.08 9.81
CA PHE A 238 17.30 -28.34 8.97
C PHE A 238 18.60 -28.24 9.79
N VAL A 239 18.79 -27.18 10.58
CA VAL A 239 19.97 -27.01 11.43
C VAL A 239 20.08 -28.12 12.50
N SER A 240 18.95 -28.49 13.11
CA SER A 240 18.88 -29.56 14.09
C SER A 240 19.27 -30.91 13.49
N ASP A 241 18.66 -31.26 12.36
CA ASP A 241 18.86 -32.55 11.68
C ASP A 241 20.29 -32.66 11.11
N ALA A 242 20.81 -31.58 10.51
CA ALA A 242 22.20 -31.49 10.08
C ALA A 242 23.16 -31.74 11.23
N SER A 243 22.92 -31.10 12.39
CA SER A 243 23.74 -31.28 13.60
C SER A 243 23.72 -32.70 14.08
N HIS A 244 22.57 -33.36 14.07
CA HIS A 244 22.44 -34.79 14.44
C HIS A 244 23.17 -35.72 13.47
N GLU A 245 23.02 -35.53 12.15
CA GLU A 245 23.66 -36.36 11.13
C GLU A 245 25.19 -36.18 11.07
N LEU A 246 25.72 -35.00 11.47
CA LEU A 246 27.16 -34.77 11.60
C LEU A 246 27.72 -35.32 12.92
N LYS A 247 26.97 -35.26 14.05
CA LYS A 247 27.44 -35.70 15.38
C LYS A 247 27.66 -37.22 15.46
N THR A 248 26.80 -38.00 14.80
CA THR A 248 26.84 -39.45 14.82
C THR A 248 28.15 -40.03 14.26
N PRO A 249 28.57 -39.74 12.99
CA PRO A 249 29.83 -40.23 12.46
C PRO A 249 31.05 -39.71 13.22
N LEU A 250 30.98 -38.45 13.69
CA LEU A 250 32.05 -37.89 14.50
C LEU A 250 32.25 -38.62 15.83
N ALA A 251 31.15 -39.02 16.49
CA ALA A 251 31.20 -39.82 17.72
C ALA A 251 31.77 -41.21 17.47
N SER A 252 31.42 -41.85 16.33
CA SER A 252 31.99 -43.15 15.93
C SER A 252 33.49 -43.06 15.67
N ILE A 253 33.95 -42.05 14.90
CA ILE A 253 35.37 -41.80 14.68
C ILE A 253 36.12 -41.60 15.97
N ARG A 254 35.59 -40.81 16.90
CA ARG A 254 36.16 -40.57 18.21
C ARG A 254 36.27 -41.87 19.03
N LEU A 255 35.19 -42.64 19.09
CA LEU A 255 35.17 -43.90 19.86
C LEU A 255 36.21 -44.89 19.33
N LEU A 256 36.28 -45.08 17.99
CA LEU A 256 37.27 -45.95 17.37
C LEU A 256 38.70 -45.49 17.61
N SER A 257 38.93 -44.18 17.52
CA SER A 257 40.23 -43.58 17.82
C SER A 257 40.63 -43.73 19.28
N ASP A 258 39.71 -43.48 20.21
CA ASP A 258 39.93 -43.69 21.65
C ASP A 258 40.24 -45.16 21.97
N SER A 259 39.53 -46.08 21.29
CA SER A 259 39.76 -47.53 21.42
C SER A 259 41.16 -47.96 20.94
N ILE A 260 41.65 -47.39 19.83
CA ILE A 260 43.02 -47.60 19.35
C ILE A 260 44.05 -47.07 20.34
N LEU A 261 43.85 -45.89 20.87
CA LEU A 261 44.78 -45.19 21.76
C LEU A 261 44.87 -45.82 23.14
N GLN A 262 43.78 -46.43 23.65
CA GLN A 262 43.70 -47.05 24.98
C GLN A 262 44.13 -48.51 25.01
N ALA A 263 44.25 -49.15 23.87
CA ALA A 263 44.66 -50.58 23.81
C ALA A 263 46.16 -50.70 24.03
N GLU A 264 46.54 -51.34 25.12
CA GLU A 264 47.97 -51.65 25.42
C GLU A 264 48.55 -52.68 24.42
N GLN A 265 47.75 -53.58 23.90
CA GLN A 265 48.09 -54.53 22.84
C GLN A 265 46.87 -54.73 21.91
N MET A 266 47.01 -54.30 20.67
CA MET A 266 46.02 -54.55 19.63
C MET A 266 46.68 -55.29 18.49
N ASP A 267 46.04 -56.35 18.02
CA ASP A 267 46.57 -57.05 16.82
C ASP A 267 46.43 -56.17 15.55
N SER A 268 47.35 -56.41 14.60
CA SER A 268 47.43 -55.62 13.39
C SER A 268 46.19 -55.69 12.49
N ARG A 269 45.38 -56.75 12.63
CA ARG A 269 44.14 -56.93 11.85
C ARG A 269 43.04 -56.02 12.40
N THR A 270 42.79 -56.11 13.71
CA THR A 270 41.80 -55.26 14.39
C THR A 270 42.12 -53.76 14.25
N MET A 271 43.43 -53.39 14.32
CA MET A 271 43.85 -52.01 14.08
C MET A 271 43.50 -51.54 12.64
N ARG A 272 43.75 -52.39 11.64
CA ARG A 272 43.39 -52.06 10.25
C ARG A 272 41.87 -51.96 10.05
N GLU A 273 41.08 -52.82 10.70
CA GLU A 273 39.64 -52.77 10.68
C GLU A 273 39.13 -51.42 11.24
N PHE A 274 39.61 -51.02 12.44
CA PHE A 274 39.24 -49.74 13.02
C PHE A 274 39.65 -48.52 12.18
N VAL A 275 40.85 -48.52 11.59
CA VAL A 275 41.27 -47.47 10.65
C VAL A 275 40.44 -47.46 9.39
N ALA A 276 40.02 -48.62 8.89
CA ALA A 276 39.15 -48.71 7.73
C ALA A 276 37.73 -48.11 8.05
N ASP A 277 37.21 -48.42 9.24
CA ASP A 277 35.93 -47.89 9.72
C ASP A 277 35.99 -46.37 9.96
N ILE A 278 37.09 -45.83 10.52
CA ILE A 278 37.35 -44.39 10.66
C ILE A 278 37.33 -43.72 9.27
N ARG A 279 38.04 -44.31 8.30
CA ARG A 279 38.05 -43.83 6.92
C ARG A 279 36.67 -43.82 6.30
N GLY A 280 35.87 -44.87 6.55
CA GLY A 280 34.51 -45.01 6.06
C GLY A 280 33.60 -43.91 6.63
N GLU A 281 33.66 -43.66 7.95
CA GLU A 281 32.88 -42.62 8.58
C GLU A 281 33.33 -41.17 8.18
N ALA A 282 34.64 -40.95 8.00
CA ALA A 282 35.14 -39.67 7.45
C ALA A 282 34.64 -39.39 6.05
N GLY A 283 34.66 -40.42 5.17
CA GLY A 283 34.09 -40.29 3.82
C GLY A 283 32.58 -40.04 3.84
N ARG A 284 31.86 -40.65 4.80
CA ARG A 284 30.44 -40.38 4.98
C ARG A 284 30.19 -38.93 5.43
N LEU A 285 30.98 -38.40 6.37
CA LEU A 285 30.92 -37.02 6.85
C LEU A 285 31.15 -36.03 5.72
N GLN A 286 32.18 -36.29 4.88
CA GLN A 286 32.48 -35.47 3.71
C GLN A 286 31.28 -35.39 2.75
N ARG A 287 30.72 -36.52 2.35
CA ARG A 287 29.54 -36.55 1.46
C ARG A 287 28.32 -35.86 2.07
N THR A 288 28.15 -35.94 3.38
CA THR A 288 27.04 -35.25 4.06
C THR A 288 27.25 -33.71 4.02
N THR A 289 28.49 -33.23 4.26
CA THR A 289 28.81 -31.79 4.18
C THR A 289 28.68 -31.25 2.76
N GLU A 290 29.12 -32.00 1.76
CA GLU A 290 28.96 -31.62 0.34
C GLU A 290 27.48 -31.44 -0.02
N LYS A 291 26.60 -32.38 0.37
CA LYS A 291 25.15 -32.29 0.15
C LYS A 291 24.47 -31.14 0.93
N LEU A 292 24.98 -30.79 2.12
CA LEU A 292 24.48 -29.63 2.87
C LEU A 292 24.86 -28.31 2.20
N LEU A 293 26.07 -28.20 1.64
CA LEU A 293 26.51 -27.04 0.88
C LEU A 293 25.71 -26.86 -0.40
N GLU A 294 25.39 -27.95 -1.07
CA GLU A 294 24.54 -27.97 -2.27
C GLU A 294 23.12 -27.46 -1.96
N LEU A 295 22.48 -27.97 -0.90
CA LEU A 295 21.19 -27.48 -0.46
C LEU A 295 21.21 -25.99 -0.12
N SER A 296 22.27 -25.50 0.53
CA SER A 296 22.42 -24.07 0.82
C SER A 296 22.49 -23.20 -0.44
N ARG A 297 23.12 -23.70 -1.52
CA ARG A 297 23.16 -22.99 -2.81
C ARG A 297 21.79 -22.91 -3.47
N LEU A 298 21.01 -23.99 -3.42
CA LEU A 298 19.63 -24.01 -3.96
C LEU A 298 18.70 -23.08 -3.18
N ASP A 299 18.86 -22.97 -1.84
CA ASP A 299 18.07 -22.07 -1.01
C ASP A 299 18.34 -20.56 -1.30
N ASP A 300 19.56 -20.20 -1.74
CA ASP A 300 19.93 -18.80 -1.98
C ASP A 300 19.37 -18.22 -3.30
N ASN A 301 18.59 -18.97 -4.07
CA ASN A 301 18.04 -18.56 -5.38
C ASN A 301 19.09 -17.94 -6.35
N ILE A 302 20.36 -18.22 -6.14
CA ILE A 302 21.46 -17.80 -7.04
C ILE A 302 21.62 -18.92 -8.08
N SER A 303 20.53 -19.27 -8.77
CA SER A 303 20.67 -20.12 -9.95
C SER A 303 21.35 -19.32 -11.04
N PRO A 304 22.44 -19.83 -11.63
CA PRO A 304 22.97 -19.23 -12.86
C PRO A 304 21.86 -19.16 -13.91
N VAL A 305 22.00 -18.23 -14.83
CA VAL A 305 21.05 -18.08 -15.95
C VAL A 305 20.83 -19.46 -16.56
N PRO A 306 19.58 -19.93 -16.70
CA PRO A 306 19.33 -21.27 -17.26
C PRO A 306 19.79 -21.30 -18.71
N ASP A 307 20.58 -22.32 -19.04
CA ASP A 307 21.05 -22.61 -20.39
C ASP A 307 20.26 -23.78 -21.00
N PRO A 308 20.22 -23.94 -22.34
CA PRO A 308 19.65 -25.11 -22.98
C PRO A 308 20.48 -26.36 -22.66
N VAL A 309 19.92 -27.31 -21.92
CA VAL A 309 20.58 -28.57 -21.51
C VAL A 309 19.93 -29.74 -22.23
N ASP A 310 20.75 -30.57 -22.92
CA ASP A 310 20.32 -31.83 -23.49
C ASP A 310 20.28 -32.94 -22.42
N LEU A 311 19.09 -33.26 -21.92
CA LEU A 311 18.88 -34.26 -20.88
C LEU A 311 19.32 -35.65 -21.31
N LYS A 312 19.32 -35.96 -22.61
CA LYS A 312 19.83 -37.24 -23.12
C LYS A 312 21.33 -37.39 -22.85
N GLN A 313 22.11 -36.36 -23.13
CA GLN A 313 23.56 -36.36 -22.87
C GLN A 313 23.84 -36.51 -21.38
N VAL A 314 23.16 -35.70 -20.54
CA VAL A 314 23.29 -35.78 -19.08
C VAL A 314 22.95 -37.17 -18.55
N ALA A 315 21.88 -37.80 -19.06
CA ALA A 315 21.47 -39.13 -18.66
C ALA A 315 22.54 -40.20 -19.05
N LEU A 316 23.08 -40.13 -20.27
CA LEU A 316 24.10 -41.06 -20.73
C LEU A 316 25.40 -40.96 -19.93
N ASP A 317 25.88 -39.74 -19.65
CA ASP A 317 27.11 -39.51 -18.90
C ASP A 317 26.94 -39.97 -17.43
N THR A 318 25.79 -39.70 -16.83
CA THR A 318 25.45 -40.16 -15.47
C THR A 318 25.35 -41.67 -15.38
N LEU A 319 24.68 -42.31 -16.34
CA LEU A 319 24.60 -43.80 -16.41
C LEU A 319 25.98 -44.41 -16.51
N HIS A 320 26.87 -43.84 -17.36
CA HIS A 320 28.24 -44.33 -17.50
C HIS A 320 29.00 -44.31 -16.18
N GLY A 321 28.86 -43.19 -15.43
CA GLY A 321 29.45 -43.02 -14.09
C GLY A 321 28.93 -43.98 -13.03
N LEU A 322 27.65 -44.43 -13.15
CA LEU A 322 27.00 -45.34 -12.19
C LEU A 322 27.10 -46.82 -12.54
N LEU A 323 27.65 -47.20 -13.73
CA LEU A 323 27.87 -48.61 -14.13
C LEU A 323 28.67 -49.42 -13.11
N PRO A 324 29.77 -48.89 -12.49
CA PRO A 324 30.50 -49.64 -11.48
C PRO A 324 29.63 -49.98 -10.24
N LEU A 325 28.82 -49.03 -9.78
CA LEU A 325 27.91 -49.22 -8.65
C LEU A 325 26.82 -50.26 -8.98
N ALA A 326 26.24 -50.19 -10.16
CA ALA A 326 25.23 -51.13 -10.63
C ALA A 326 25.79 -52.56 -10.69
N ARG A 327 27.02 -52.74 -11.20
CA ARG A 327 27.71 -54.03 -11.24
C ARG A 327 27.99 -54.59 -9.84
N GLU A 328 28.46 -53.75 -8.92
CA GLU A 328 28.69 -54.13 -7.54
C GLU A 328 27.40 -54.62 -6.84
N ARG A 329 26.26 -54.04 -7.22
CA ARG A 329 24.95 -54.36 -6.65
C ARG A 329 24.19 -55.44 -7.44
N HIS A 330 24.75 -55.98 -8.52
CA HIS A 330 24.10 -56.90 -9.44
C HIS A 330 22.78 -56.34 -9.99
N VAL A 331 22.77 -55.08 -10.45
CA VAL A 331 21.60 -54.39 -11.02
C VAL A 331 21.85 -54.11 -12.49
N THR A 332 20.88 -54.42 -13.35
CA THR A 332 20.92 -54.12 -14.78
C THR A 332 20.40 -52.72 -15.03
N LEU A 333 21.16 -51.90 -15.78
CA LEU A 333 20.73 -50.58 -16.25
C LEU A 333 20.26 -50.67 -17.70
N GLU A 334 19.07 -50.18 -17.97
CA GLU A 334 18.48 -50.05 -19.32
C GLU A 334 18.10 -48.60 -19.58
N SER A 335 18.17 -48.13 -20.82
CA SER A 335 17.79 -46.76 -21.18
C SER A 335 17.04 -46.69 -22.49
N GLU A 336 15.95 -45.93 -22.51
CA GLU A 336 15.12 -45.58 -23.67
C GLU A 336 15.05 -44.04 -23.73
N LEU A 337 15.97 -43.43 -24.51
CA LEU A 337 16.19 -42.00 -24.50
C LEU A 337 15.92 -41.39 -25.87
N ASP A 338 14.86 -40.60 -26.00
CA ASP A 338 14.54 -39.85 -27.21
C ASP A 338 15.55 -38.74 -27.47
N ASP A 339 15.75 -38.37 -28.73
CA ASP A 339 16.58 -37.25 -29.16
C ASP A 339 15.84 -35.92 -29.01
N GLY A 340 16.58 -34.82 -28.79
CA GLY A 340 16.04 -33.46 -28.78
C GLY A 340 15.29 -33.09 -27.51
N CYS A 341 15.47 -33.81 -26.42
CA CYS A 341 14.91 -33.55 -25.11
C CYS A 341 15.72 -32.43 -24.39
N VAL A 342 15.52 -31.19 -24.84
CA VAL A 342 16.20 -30.00 -24.28
C VAL A 342 15.31 -29.29 -23.25
N VAL A 343 15.91 -28.88 -22.16
CA VAL A 343 15.27 -28.10 -21.08
C VAL A 343 16.10 -26.86 -20.77
N MET A 344 15.46 -25.78 -20.28
CA MET A 344 16.15 -24.59 -19.78
C MET A 344 16.51 -24.81 -18.31
N ALA A 345 17.78 -25.14 -18.05
CA ALA A 345 18.23 -25.49 -16.70
C ALA A 345 19.73 -25.23 -16.51
N ASN A 346 20.22 -25.51 -15.31
CA ASN A 346 21.64 -25.63 -15.05
C ASN A 346 22.06 -27.10 -15.27
N GLU A 347 23.14 -27.35 -16.01
CA GLU A 347 23.62 -28.68 -16.33
C GLU A 347 24.05 -29.47 -15.08
N ASP A 348 24.68 -28.81 -14.09
CA ASP A 348 25.09 -29.45 -12.85
C ASP A 348 23.86 -29.92 -12.05
N ASP A 349 22.79 -29.07 -11.98
CA ASP A 349 21.54 -29.41 -11.30
C ASP A 349 20.85 -30.61 -11.99
N MET A 350 20.80 -30.63 -13.32
CA MET A 350 20.22 -31.77 -14.08
C MET A 350 21.03 -33.02 -13.88
N THR A 351 22.34 -32.93 -13.90
CA THR A 351 23.25 -34.05 -13.59
C THR A 351 22.98 -34.62 -12.20
N GLN A 352 22.77 -33.74 -11.24
CA GLN A 352 22.46 -34.10 -9.85
C GLN A 352 21.08 -34.77 -9.71
N VAL A 353 20.06 -34.26 -10.43
CA VAL A 353 18.72 -34.87 -10.47
C VAL A 353 18.81 -36.31 -10.97
N VAL A 354 19.44 -36.50 -12.14
CA VAL A 354 19.59 -37.84 -12.74
C VAL A 354 20.41 -38.74 -11.83
N TYR A 355 21.53 -38.26 -11.31
CA TYR A 355 22.41 -39.02 -10.43
C TYR A 355 21.67 -39.50 -9.17
N ASN A 356 20.98 -38.63 -8.45
CA ASN A 356 20.30 -39.00 -7.20
C ASN A 356 19.15 -40.00 -7.44
N LEU A 357 18.39 -39.84 -8.51
CA LEU A 357 17.30 -40.78 -8.84
C LEU A 357 17.84 -42.16 -9.20
N VAL A 358 18.85 -42.25 -10.09
CA VAL A 358 19.44 -43.50 -10.53
C VAL A 358 20.23 -44.16 -9.41
N GLU A 359 21.04 -43.40 -8.63
CA GLU A 359 21.73 -43.92 -7.46
C GLU A 359 20.75 -44.55 -6.45
N ASN A 360 19.62 -43.90 -6.16
CA ASN A 360 18.58 -44.46 -5.30
C ASN A 360 17.98 -45.73 -5.88
N ALA A 361 17.65 -45.75 -7.17
CA ALA A 361 17.10 -46.89 -7.84
C ALA A 361 18.03 -48.11 -7.82
N ILE A 362 19.36 -47.91 -7.89
CA ILE A 362 20.37 -48.97 -7.73
C ILE A 362 20.50 -49.41 -6.26
N LYS A 363 20.60 -48.46 -5.31
CA LYS A 363 20.83 -48.75 -3.88
C LYS A 363 19.70 -49.50 -3.22
N TYR A 364 18.45 -49.18 -3.60
CA TYR A 364 17.25 -49.78 -3.01
C TYR A 364 16.67 -50.93 -3.90
N ASN A 365 17.42 -51.34 -4.89
CA ASN A 365 17.03 -52.48 -5.74
C ASN A 365 17.22 -53.83 -5.01
N VAL A 366 16.69 -54.88 -5.61
CA VAL A 366 16.94 -56.28 -5.23
C VAL A 366 18.09 -56.83 -6.07
N PRO A 367 18.82 -57.89 -5.61
CA PRO A 367 19.79 -58.59 -6.44
C PRO A 367 19.16 -59.06 -7.76
N ASP A 368 19.89 -58.95 -8.86
CA ASP A 368 19.45 -59.23 -10.22
C ASP A 368 18.23 -58.38 -10.68
N GLY A 369 18.01 -57.26 -10.03
CA GLY A 369 16.98 -56.28 -10.39
C GLY A 369 17.39 -55.41 -11.56
N ARG A 370 16.45 -54.55 -11.95
CA ARG A 370 16.59 -53.66 -13.10
C ARG A 370 16.26 -52.21 -12.74
N VAL A 371 16.95 -51.28 -13.38
CA VAL A 371 16.63 -49.87 -13.41
C VAL A 371 16.48 -49.44 -14.87
N THR A 372 15.33 -48.89 -15.24
CA THR A 372 15.04 -48.40 -16.59
C THR A 372 14.90 -46.88 -16.55
N LEU A 373 15.71 -46.21 -17.36
CA LEU A 373 15.58 -44.78 -17.61
C LEU A 373 14.81 -44.55 -18.89
N ARG A 374 13.77 -43.75 -18.84
CA ARG A 374 13.04 -43.33 -20.04
C ARG A 374 13.03 -41.81 -20.12
N LEU A 375 13.36 -41.27 -21.30
CA LEU A 375 13.30 -39.88 -21.63
C LEU A 375 12.41 -39.71 -22.86
N THR A 376 11.33 -38.95 -22.70
CA THR A 376 10.36 -38.71 -23.77
C THR A 376 10.02 -37.24 -23.82
N GLN A 377 9.59 -36.76 -24.99
CA GLN A 377 9.07 -35.39 -25.13
C GLN A 377 7.69 -35.40 -25.79
N ASN A 378 6.86 -34.48 -25.38
CA ASN A 378 5.59 -34.16 -26.03
C ASN A 378 5.57 -32.69 -26.48
N GLN A 379 4.40 -32.13 -26.81
CA GLN A 379 4.29 -30.77 -27.32
C GLN A 379 4.71 -29.71 -26.27
N ASP A 380 4.41 -29.96 -25.01
CA ASP A 380 4.52 -28.95 -23.93
C ASP A 380 5.58 -29.29 -22.88
N THR A 381 5.96 -30.56 -22.74
CA THR A 381 6.84 -31.06 -21.68
C THR A 381 7.89 -32.03 -22.15
N VAL A 382 9.00 -32.09 -21.44
CA VAL A 382 10.03 -33.14 -21.49
C VAL A 382 9.88 -33.95 -20.20
N GLU A 383 9.72 -35.28 -20.32
CA GLU A 383 9.57 -36.18 -19.20
C GLU A 383 10.77 -37.12 -19.07
N PHE A 384 11.34 -37.14 -17.86
CA PHE A 384 12.40 -38.06 -17.48
C PHE A 384 11.86 -39.03 -16.41
N THR A 385 11.87 -40.33 -16.72
CA THR A 385 11.31 -41.37 -15.86
C THR A 385 12.41 -42.33 -15.40
N VAL A 386 12.46 -42.65 -14.12
CA VAL A 386 13.32 -43.67 -13.53
C VAL A 386 12.45 -44.74 -12.89
N GLU A 387 12.49 -45.95 -13.43
CA GLU A 387 11.76 -47.12 -12.94
C GLU A 387 12.74 -48.10 -12.30
N ASP A 388 12.44 -48.62 -11.11
CA ASP A 388 13.20 -49.67 -10.46
C ASP A 388 12.32 -50.91 -10.14
N THR A 389 12.95 -52.04 -9.96
CA THR A 389 12.31 -53.29 -9.52
C THR A 389 12.61 -53.60 -8.05
N GLY A 390 12.97 -52.60 -7.28
CA GLY A 390 13.45 -52.69 -5.91
C GLY A 390 12.37 -52.92 -4.85
N ILE A 391 12.65 -52.49 -3.64
CA ILE A 391 11.77 -52.71 -2.49
C ILE A 391 10.45 -51.92 -2.55
N GLY A 392 10.40 -50.87 -3.41
CA GLY A 392 9.27 -49.95 -3.49
C GLY A 392 9.20 -48.97 -2.30
N ILE A 393 8.25 -48.05 -2.39
CA ILE A 393 8.00 -47.03 -1.37
C ILE A 393 6.54 -47.17 -0.91
N PRO A 394 6.25 -47.20 0.43
CA PRO A 394 4.89 -47.20 0.93
C PRO A 394 4.13 -45.96 0.50
N GLN A 395 2.86 -46.08 0.14
CA GLN A 395 2.06 -44.95 -0.36
C GLN A 395 1.92 -43.81 0.67
N GLU A 396 1.93 -44.16 1.95
CA GLU A 396 1.89 -43.18 3.09
C GLU A 396 3.12 -42.28 3.16
N ASP A 397 4.23 -42.71 2.52
CA ASP A 397 5.51 -42.00 2.54
C ASP A 397 5.72 -41.07 1.33
N TYR A 398 4.87 -41.15 0.29
CA TYR A 398 5.07 -40.44 -0.99
C TYR A 398 5.23 -38.92 -0.83
N LEU A 399 4.52 -38.30 0.09
CA LEU A 399 4.65 -36.88 0.40
C LEU A 399 5.88 -36.54 1.25
N ASN A 400 6.34 -37.53 2.03
CA ASN A 400 7.39 -37.32 3.02
C ASN A 400 8.80 -37.57 2.46
N ILE A 401 8.95 -38.41 1.42
CA ILE A 401 10.28 -38.79 0.88
C ILE A 401 11.06 -37.61 0.30
N PHE A 402 10.41 -36.49 -0.07
CA PHE A 402 11.03 -35.28 -0.54
C PHE A 402 11.41 -34.31 0.62
N THR A 403 11.01 -34.64 1.86
CA THR A 403 11.40 -33.87 3.05
C THR A 403 12.87 -34.13 3.38
N ARG A 404 13.64 -33.10 3.68
CA ARG A 404 15.06 -33.19 4.05
C ARG A 404 15.25 -34.15 5.23
N PHE A 405 16.26 -35.04 5.13
CA PHE A 405 16.60 -36.08 6.12
C PHE A 405 15.52 -37.13 6.38
N TYR A 406 14.43 -37.15 5.63
CA TYR A 406 13.40 -38.16 5.74
C TYR A 406 13.88 -39.52 5.21
N ARG A 407 13.46 -40.58 5.88
CA ARG A 407 13.82 -41.99 5.52
C ARG A 407 12.70 -42.91 5.97
N VAL A 408 12.22 -43.76 5.06
CA VAL A 408 11.16 -44.75 5.31
C VAL A 408 11.56 -45.74 6.42
N ASP A 409 12.82 -46.21 6.43
CA ASP A 409 13.38 -47.11 7.46
C ASP A 409 14.75 -46.63 7.92
N LYS A 410 14.80 -46.04 9.14
CA LYS A 410 16.02 -45.48 9.76
C LYS A 410 17.09 -46.57 10.10
N ALA A 411 16.68 -47.79 10.38
CA ALA A 411 17.60 -48.86 10.78
C ALA A 411 18.31 -49.48 9.57
N ARG A 412 17.57 -49.84 8.53
CA ARG A 412 18.08 -50.51 7.33
C ARG A 412 18.92 -49.57 6.45
N SER A 413 18.54 -48.29 6.39
CA SER A 413 19.20 -47.31 5.57
C SER A 413 20.50 -46.72 6.17
N ARG A 414 20.81 -46.98 7.47
CA ARG A 414 22.14 -46.70 8.02
C ARG A 414 23.21 -47.65 7.40
N ALA A 415 22.88 -48.90 7.19
CA ALA A 415 23.77 -49.86 6.55
C ALA A 415 24.03 -49.53 5.05
N SER A 416 23.09 -48.88 4.34
CA SER A 416 23.23 -48.47 2.95
C SER A 416 23.82 -47.07 2.74
N GLY A 417 24.14 -46.30 3.82
CA GLY A 417 24.87 -45.03 3.74
C GLY A 417 24.09 -43.84 3.21
N GLY A 418 22.76 -43.89 3.15
CA GLY A 418 21.93 -42.76 2.68
C GLY A 418 21.82 -41.61 3.69
N SER A 419 21.95 -40.36 3.28
CA SER A 419 21.81 -39.15 4.12
C SER A 419 20.37 -38.68 4.26
N GLY A 420 19.42 -39.14 3.42
CA GLY A 420 18.05 -38.65 3.34
C GLY A 420 17.95 -37.25 2.69
N LEU A 421 19.00 -36.79 2.02
CA LEU A 421 19.05 -35.50 1.34
C LEU A 421 18.86 -35.60 -0.19
N GLY A 422 19.12 -36.76 -0.79
CA GLY A 422 19.15 -36.90 -2.27
C GLY A 422 17.81 -36.55 -2.94
N LEU A 423 16.68 -37.04 -2.41
CA LEU A 423 15.36 -36.76 -2.98
C LEU A 423 14.89 -35.34 -2.71
N SER A 424 15.28 -34.70 -1.59
CA SER A 424 15.00 -33.28 -1.36
C SER A 424 15.80 -32.38 -2.31
N ILE A 425 17.05 -32.71 -2.62
CA ILE A 425 17.86 -32.03 -3.64
C ILE A 425 17.18 -32.13 -5.02
N VAL A 426 16.71 -33.33 -5.39
CA VAL A 426 15.96 -33.51 -6.63
C VAL A 426 14.71 -32.64 -6.68
N HIS A 427 13.91 -32.64 -5.63
CA HIS A 427 12.69 -31.85 -5.56
C HIS A 427 12.98 -30.33 -5.67
N ASP A 428 13.97 -29.84 -4.91
CA ASP A 428 14.34 -28.42 -4.89
C ASP A 428 14.91 -27.99 -6.26
N ALA A 429 15.79 -28.81 -6.87
CA ALA A 429 16.34 -28.53 -8.21
C ALA A 429 15.26 -28.56 -9.30
N VAL A 430 14.39 -29.57 -9.32
CA VAL A 430 13.29 -29.67 -10.30
C VAL A 430 12.35 -28.45 -10.17
N THR A 431 12.00 -28.08 -8.94
CA THR A 431 11.12 -26.93 -8.68
C THR A 431 11.77 -25.59 -9.08
N ALA A 432 13.06 -25.42 -8.82
CA ALA A 432 13.82 -24.21 -9.18
C ALA A 432 13.83 -23.97 -10.71
N HIS A 433 13.76 -25.05 -11.49
CA HIS A 433 13.69 -24.98 -12.96
C HIS A 433 12.26 -25.12 -13.54
N GLY A 434 11.22 -24.85 -12.70
CA GLY A 434 9.82 -24.84 -13.14
C GLY A 434 9.24 -26.20 -13.47
N GLY A 435 9.93 -27.30 -13.10
CA GLY A 435 9.46 -28.67 -13.29
C GLY A 435 8.60 -29.19 -12.13
N SER A 436 8.18 -30.45 -12.27
CA SER A 436 7.47 -31.20 -11.23
C SER A 436 7.99 -32.62 -11.12
N ILE A 437 7.92 -33.19 -9.92
CA ILE A 437 8.31 -34.61 -9.68
C ILE A 437 7.16 -35.36 -9.03
N HIS A 438 6.91 -36.56 -9.52
CA HIS A 438 5.91 -37.50 -9.02
C HIS A 438 6.55 -38.84 -8.71
N VAL A 439 5.98 -39.57 -7.73
CA VAL A 439 6.40 -40.92 -7.35
C VAL A 439 5.21 -41.85 -7.41
N GLY A 440 5.45 -43.05 -7.83
CA GLY A 440 4.48 -44.13 -7.91
C GLY A 440 5.07 -45.50 -7.68
N ASN A 441 4.21 -46.54 -7.65
CA ASN A 441 4.64 -47.93 -7.58
C ASN A 441 4.85 -48.53 -8.97
N ASN A 442 6.00 -49.15 -9.18
CA ASN A 442 6.23 -50.02 -10.35
C ASN A 442 5.61 -51.40 -10.10
N LYS A 443 5.10 -52.04 -11.15
CA LYS A 443 4.50 -53.39 -11.09
C LYS A 443 5.45 -54.42 -11.65
N PRO A 444 5.60 -55.60 -11.04
CA PRO A 444 4.88 -56.09 -9.83
C PRO A 444 5.45 -55.53 -8.50
N ARG A 445 6.63 -54.92 -8.50
CA ARG A 445 7.33 -54.40 -7.33
C ARG A 445 8.35 -53.35 -7.77
N GLY A 446 8.58 -52.33 -6.95
CA GLY A 446 9.55 -51.27 -7.20
C GLY A 446 8.93 -49.91 -7.14
N SER A 447 9.69 -48.90 -7.51
CA SER A 447 9.24 -47.49 -7.57
C SER A 447 9.36 -46.90 -8.98
N ILE A 448 8.57 -45.91 -9.28
CA ILE A 448 8.67 -45.08 -10.47
C ILE A 448 8.72 -43.61 -10.06
N PHE A 449 9.73 -42.91 -10.53
CA PHE A 449 9.85 -41.46 -10.40
C PHE A 449 9.68 -40.82 -11.76
N ILE A 450 8.80 -39.84 -11.88
CA ILE A 450 8.49 -39.09 -13.10
C ILE A 450 8.82 -37.64 -12.84
N VAL A 451 9.78 -37.10 -13.57
CA VAL A 451 10.17 -35.68 -13.54
C VAL A 451 9.74 -35.04 -14.86
N SER A 452 8.99 -33.97 -14.79
CA SER A 452 8.49 -33.26 -15.98
C SER A 452 8.99 -31.80 -15.95
N PHE A 453 9.56 -31.36 -17.05
CA PHE A 453 9.97 -29.95 -17.25
C PHE A 453 9.18 -29.32 -18.39
N PRO A 454 8.92 -28.01 -18.35
CA PRO A 454 8.37 -27.31 -19.50
C PRO A 454 9.34 -27.37 -20.69
N ARG A 455 8.81 -27.58 -21.88
CA ARG A 455 9.61 -27.53 -23.10
C ARG A 455 9.93 -26.09 -23.46
N PRO A 456 11.20 -25.74 -23.71
CA PRO A 456 11.55 -24.39 -24.09
C PRO A 456 10.96 -24.03 -25.46
N THR A 457 10.62 -22.75 -25.62
CA THR A 457 10.17 -22.19 -26.88
C THR A 457 11.35 -22.05 -27.86
N SER A 458 11.07 -22.01 -29.19
CA SER A 458 12.11 -21.82 -30.20
C SER A 458 12.92 -20.56 -30.06
N GLU A 459 12.36 -19.53 -29.40
CA GLU A 459 13.05 -18.27 -29.09
C GLU A 459 14.07 -18.43 -27.96
N GLU A 460 13.82 -19.31 -27.00
CA GLU A 460 14.70 -19.55 -25.84
C GLU A 460 15.88 -20.48 -26.17
N THR A 461 15.72 -21.38 -27.13
CA THR A 461 16.79 -22.31 -27.55
C THR A 461 17.75 -21.72 -28.56
N GLY A 462 17.44 -20.59 -29.18
CA GLY A 462 18.30 -19.91 -30.17
C GLY A 462 18.46 -20.69 -31.49
N ILE A 463 17.57 -21.65 -31.76
CA ILE A 463 17.56 -22.53 -32.97
C ILE A 463 16.34 -22.19 -33.82
#